data_9ae6409b1f8f1288b0b2ddc2cc90ab8e
#
_entry.id   9ae6409b1f8f1288b0b2ddc2cc90ab8e
#
_cell.length_a   1.000
_cell.length_b   1.000
_cell.length_c   1.000
_cell.angle_alpha   90.00
_cell.angle_beta   90.00
_cell.angle_gamma   90.00
#
_symmetry.space_group_name_H-M   'P 1'
#
loop_
_entity.id
_entity.type
_entity.pdbx_description
1 polymer ?
#
loop_
_entity_poly.entity_id
_entity_poly.type
_entity_poly.pdbx_seq_one_letter_code
_entity_poly.pdbx_strand_id
1 'polypeptide(L)'
;MKKYKFFAALAAAAITFSSCSMDTEPYDQTTTPYTNLKGVETGLNGAYQILAYYPFLGNYAQTMGDFISGVSTGSSSSGHFYSYSSFTFSDTEQEIEDMWNYGYKAISQSTEAINSANSLIASGAISEEEKPTAYLYEGQLYTMKALANWYLVNYFALPYSAANASTPGIIV
;
A
#
# COMPACT_ATOMS: atom_id res chain seq x y z
N MET A 1 10.46 54.91 -23.76
CA MET A 1 9.87 54.50 -22.43
C MET A 1 8.82 53.38 -22.53
N LYS A 2 8.04 53.20 -23.61
CA LYS A 2 7.03 52.12 -23.72
C LYS A 2 7.65 50.69 -23.83
N LYS A 3 8.80 50.53 -24.49
CA LYS A 3 9.45 49.24 -24.74
C LYS A 3 9.98 48.58 -23.45
N TYR A 4 10.52 49.36 -22.52
CA TYR A 4 11.03 48.81 -21.23
C TYR A 4 9.92 48.33 -20.29
N LYS A 5 8.74 48.94 -20.34
CA LYS A 5 7.57 48.49 -19.56
C LYS A 5 7.05 47.15 -20.09
N PHE A 6 7.14 46.87 -21.37
CA PHE A 6 6.74 45.59 -21.94
C PHE A 6 7.70 44.47 -21.57
N PHE A 7 9.03 44.72 -21.59
CA PHE A 7 10.02 43.76 -21.15
C PHE A 7 9.95 43.48 -19.63
N ALA A 8 9.67 44.49 -18.82
CA ALA A 8 9.49 44.32 -17.37
C ALA A 8 8.24 43.48 -17.07
N ALA A 9 7.14 43.66 -17.80
CA ALA A 9 5.93 42.85 -17.63
C ALA A 9 6.14 41.42 -18.10
N LEU A 10 6.90 41.16 -19.16
CA LEU A 10 7.25 39.83 -19.64
C LEU A 10 8.15 39.09 -18.67
N ALA A 11 9.13 39.78 -18.06
CA ALA A 11 10.01 39.22 -17.04
C ALA A 11 9.25 38.89 -15.75
N ALA A 12 8.31 39.75 -15.32
CA ALA A 12 7.45 39.49 -14.18
C ALA A 12 6.52 38.27 -14.41
N ALA A 13 5.97 38.11 -15.62
CA ALA A 13 5.16 36.94 -15.97
C ALA A 13 5.96 35.65 -16.00
N ALA A 14 7.23 35.66 -16.42
CA ALA A 14 8.08 34.48 -16.44
C ALA A 14 8.43 33.97 -15.03
N ILE A 15 8.48 34.85 -14.02
CA ILE A 15 8.76 34.47 -12.61
C ILE A 15 7.56 33.81 -11.95
N THR A 16 6.33 34.08 -12.40
CA THR A 16 5.11 33.50 -11.81
C THR A 16 4.86 32.05 -12.25
N PHE A 17 5.53 31.56 -13.30
CA PHE A 17 5.40 30.17 -13.75
C PHE A 17 6.44 29.21 -13.17
N SER A 18 7.42 29.71 -12.38
CA SER A 18 8.45 28.85 -11.75
C SER A 18 8.09 28.38 -10.34
N SER A 19 6.89 28.65 -9.86
CA SER A 19 6.50 28.29 -8.51
C SER A 19 5.44 27.19 -8.57
N CYS A 20 5.84 26.02 -8.34
CA CYS A 20 5.24 24.87 -7.68
C CYS A 20 5.80 23.62 -8.35
N SER A 21 6.85 23.08 -7.76
CA SER A 21 7.08 21.65 -7.89
C SER A 21 5.87 20.99 -7.22
N MET A 22 5.02 20.36 -8.03
CA MET A 22 3.88 19.58 -7.53
C MET A 22 4.33 18.20 -7.01
N ASP A 23 5.63 17.97 -6.89
CA ASP A 23 6.21 16.82 -6.19
C ASP A 23 6.13 17.06 -4.68
N THR A 24 4.92 17.09 -4.16
CA THR A 24 4.72 16.90 -2.73
C THR A 24 4.75 15.40 -2.48
N GLU A 25 5.82 14.95 -1.82
CA GLU A 25 5.85 13.59 -1.29
C GLU A 25 4.61 13.38 -0.41
N PRO A 26 3.91 12.24 -0.55
CA PRO A 26 2.76 11.95 0.31
C PRO A 26 3.19 12.05 1.78
N TYR A 27 2.41 12.75 2.59
CA TYR A 27 2.64 12.83 4.02
C TYR A 27 2.76 11.41 4.59
N ASP A 28 3.85 11.14 5.32
CA ASP A 28 4.12 9.84 5.96
C ASP A 28 4.56 8.68 5.03
N GLN A 29 4.98 8.95 3.79
CA GLN A 29 5.62 7.95 2.94
C GLN A 29 7.01 8.41 2.50
N THR A 30 8.02 7.59 2.81
CA THR A 30 9.35 7.80 2.27
C THR A 30 9.37 7.32 0.82
N THR A 31 9.43 8.25 -0.14
CA THR A 31 9.57 7.94 -1.57
C THR A 31 11.03 7.76 -1.98
N THR A 32 11.95 7.90 -1.03
CA THR A 32 13.39 7.74 -1.28
C THR A 32 13.71 6.26 -1.45
N PRO A 33 14.22 5.83 -2.62
CA PRO A 33 14.60 4.44 -2.84
C PRO A 33 15.63 3.98 -1.82
N TYR A 34 15.56 2.74 -1.40
CA TYR A 34 16.59 2.15 -0.56
C TYR A 34 17.91 2.06 -1.33
N THR A 35 18.98 2.58 -0.77
CA THR A 35 20.27 2.79 -1.47
C THR A 35 21.30 1.69 -1.21
N ASN A 36 20.98 0.70 -0.42
CA ASN A 36 21.81 -0.45 -0.09
C ASN A 36 20.99 -1.62 0.43
N LEU A 37 21.62 -2.80 0.55
CA LEU A 37 20.94 -4.03 1.00
C LEU A 37 20.29 -3.87 2.39
N LYS A 38 20.92 -3.13 3.30
CA LYS A 38 20.35 -2.86 4.63
C LYS A 38 19.08 -2.01 4.55
N GLY A 39 18.99 -1.10 3.60
CA GLY A 39 17.77 -0.35 3.30
C GLY A 39 16.65 -1.26 2.82
N VAL A 40 16.95 -2.21 1.91
CA VAL A 40 15.98 -3.22 1.44
C VAL A 40 15.48 -4.08 2.60
N GLU A 41 16.38 -4.52 3.51
CA GLU A 41 15.98 -5.24 4.74
C GLU A 41 15.06 -4.40 5.62
N THR A 42 15.32 -3.10 5.73
CA THR A 42 14.45 -2.19 6.47
C THR A 42 13.06 -2.09 5.82
N GLY A 43 13.01 -2.00 4.49
CA GLY A 43 11.77 -2.05 3.71
C GLY A 43 11.00 -3.35 3.89
N LEU A 44 11.70 -4.48 3.88
CA LEU A 44 11.14 -5.79 4.16
C LEU A 44 10.51 -5.86 5.57
N ASN A 45 11.23 -5.40 6.59
CA ASN A 45 10.71 -5.37 7.96
C ASN A 45 9.49 -4.43 8.08
N GLY A 46 9.49 -3.29 7.39
CA GLY A 46 8.35 -2.40 7.29
C GLY A 46 7.13 -3.07 6.64
N ALA A 47 7.32 -3.84 5.58
CA ALA A 47 6.24 -4.60 4.95
C ALA A 47 5.67 -5.67 5.89
N TYR A 48 6.51 -6.40 6.64
CA TYR A 48 6.06 -7.33 7.67
C TYR A 48 5.25 -6.63 8.75
N GLN A 49 5.72 -5.47 9.24
CA GLN A 49 5.02 -4.70 10.27
C GLN A 49 3.64 -4.27 9.80
N ILE A 50 3.52 -3.73 8.57
CA ILE A 50 2.25 -3.30 8.01
C ILE A 50 1.31 -4.49 7.82
N LEU A 51 1.82 -5.61 7.28
CA LEU A 51 1.03 -6.81 7.05
C LEU A 51 0.48 -7.39 8.35
N ALA A 52 1.31 -7.46 9.39
CA ALA A 52 0.96 -8.01 10.71
C ALA A 52 0.22 -7.02 11.61
N TYR A 53 -0.03 -5.80 11.16
CA TYR A 53 -0.74 -4.81 11.95
C TYR A 53 -2.21 -5.21 12.17
N TYR A 54 -2.77 -4.83 13.35
CA TYR A 54 -4.11 -5.28 13.74
C TYR A 54 -5.24 -4.92 12.75
N PRO A 55 -5.21 -3.77 12.02
CA PRO A 55 -6.24 -3.47 11.03
C PRO A 55 -6.22 -4.35 9.78
N PHE A 56 -5.22 -5.23 9.65
CA PHE A 56 -5.13 -6.18 8.55
C PHE A 56 -4.95 -7.61 9.08
N LEU A 57 -3.82 -8.27 8.81
CA LEU A 57 -3.63 -9.68 9.21
C LEU A 57 -3.41 -9.89 10.71
N GLY A 58 -3.13 -8.84 11.48
CA GLY A 58 -3.02 -8.95 12.92
C GLY A 58 -4.36 -9.23 13.62
N ASN A 59 -5.49 -8.84 13.02
CA ASN A 59 -6.83 -9.11 13.56
C ASN A 59 -7.91 -9.10 12.48
N TYR A 60 -8.23 -7.94 11.87
CA TYR A 60 -9.46 -7.74 11.10
C TYR A 60 -9.66 -8.78 9.99
N ALA A 61 -8.65 -9.01 9.17
CA ALA A 61 -8.73 -9.95 8.07
C ALA A 61 -8.83 -11.42 8.52
N GLN A 62 -8.49 -11.74 9.76
CA GLN A 62 -8.62 -13.09 10.30
C GLN A 62 -9.96 -13.32 10.99
N THR A 63 -10.50 -12.31 11.66
CA THR A 63 -11.68 -12.46 12.54
C THR A 63 -13.00 -12.04 11.89
N MET A 64 -12.96 -11.10 10.93
CA MET A 64 -14.18 -10.57 10.31
C MET A 64 -15.03 -11.67 9.66
N GLY A 65 -14.40 -12.65 9.04
CA GLY A 65 -15.09 -13.80 8.45
C GLY A 65 -15.90 -14.61 9.47
N ASP A 66 -15.39 -14.76 10.69
CA ASP A 66 -16.07 -15.49 11.76
C ASP A 66 -17.33 -14.76 12.23
N PHE A 67 -17.28 -13.43 12.32
CA PHE A 67 -18.43 -12.63 12.69
C PHE A 67 -19.51 -12.62 11.59
N ILE A 68 -19.11 -12.47 10.33
CA ILE A 68 -20.05 -12.48 9.19
C ILE A 68 -20.67 -13.87 9.00
N SER A 69 -19.93 -14.95 9.23
CA SER A 69 -20.44 -16.32 9.10
C SER A 69 -21.28 -16.79 10.30
N GLY A 70 -21.35 -16.00 11.38
CA GLY A 70 -22.08 -16.34 12.59
C GLY A 70 -21.35 -17.35 13.51
N VAL A 71 -20.08 -17.69 13.24
CA VAL A 71 -19.26 -18.52 14.13
C VAL A 71 -18.92 -17.76 15.41
N SER A 72 -18.72 -16.45 15.32
CA SER A 72 -18.51 -15.55 16.45
C SER A 72 -19.61 -14.50 16.54
N THR A 73 -19.84 -13.98 17.75
CA THR A 73 -20.84 -12.93 17.99
C THR A 73 -20.19 -11.72 18.64
N GLY A 74 -20.37 -10.56 18.06
CA GLY A 74 -19.96 -9.28 18.64
C GLY A 74 -20.89 -8.86 19.78
N SER A 75 -20.33 -8.20 20.80
CA SER A 75 -21.12 -7.64 21.88
C SER A 75 -21.55 -6.22 21.56
N SER A 76 -22.85 -5.94 21.71
CA SER A 76 -23.40 -4.58 21.55
C SER A 76 -22.82 -3.57 22.53
N SER A 77 -22.32 -4.02 23.68
CA SER A 77 -21.72 -3.15 24.70
C SER A 77 -20.29 -2.76 24.40
N SER A 78 -19.54 -3.60 23.63
CA SER A 78 -18.16 -3.27 23.20
C SER A 78 -18.11 -2.49 21.90
N GLY A 79 -19.15 -2.57 21.08
CA GLY A 79 -19.23 -1.98 19.75
C GLY A 79 -18.41 -2.70 18.68
N HIS A 80 -17.35 -3.42 19.05
CA HIS A 80 -16.47 -4.07 18.08
C HIS A 80 -17.15 -5.26 17.41
N PHE A 81 -17.13 -5.25 16.08
CA PHE A 81 -17.68 -6.30 15.19
C PHE A 81 -19.18 -6.65 15.42
N TYR A 82 -19.89 -5.87 16.24
CA TYR A 82 -21.31 -6.10 16.46
C TYR A 82 -22.14 -5.92 15.20
N SER A 83 -21.86 -4.87 14.42
CA SER A 83 -22.54 -4.61 13.14
C SER A 83 -22.37 -5.77 12.15
N TYR A 84 -21.20 -6.42 12.13
CA TYR A 84 -20.94 -7.56 11.25
C TYR A 84 -21.72 -8.81 11.68
N SER A 85 -21.73 -9.14 12.96
CA SER A 85 -22.46 -10.30 13.48
C SER A 85 -23.98 -10.12 13.45
N SER A 86 -24.50 -8.88 13.46
CA SER A 86 -25.90 -8.54 13.33
C SER A 86 -26.35 -8.23 11.90
N PHE A 87 -25.42 -8.26 10.92
CA PHE A 87 -25.68 -7.91 9.52
C PHE A 87 -26.24 -6.49 9.32
N THR A 88 -25.81 -5.55 10.16
CA THR A 88 -26.20 -4.12 10.09
C THR A 88 -25.05 -3.21 9.65
N PHE A 89 -23.91 -3.79 9.22
CA PHE A 89 -22.74 -3.04 8.75
C PHE A 89 -23.01 -2.33 7.43
N SER A 90 -22.26 -1.27 7.20
CA SER A 90 -22.28 -0.46 5.98
C SER A 90 -20.88 -0.36 5.37
N ASP A 91 -20.79 0.24 4.19
CA ASP A 91 -19.52 0.55 3.50
C ASP A 91 -18.69 1.65 4.18
N THR A 92 -19.21 2.30 5.22
CA THR A 92 -18.54 3.33 6.00
C THR A 92 -17.91 2.83 7.30
N GLU A 93 -17.91 1.51 7.53
CA GLU A 93 -17.29 0.91 8.70
C GLU A 93 -15.76 1.08 8.66
N GLN A 94 -15.19 1.54 9.78
CA GLN A 94 -13.75 1.81 9.89
C GLN A 94 -12.89 0.56 9.62
N GLU A 95 -13.36 -0.60 10.07
CA GLU A 95 -12.65 -1.87 9.88
C GLU A 95 -12.53 -2.25 8.39
N ILE A 96 -13.54 -1.93 7.58
CA ILE A 96 -13.53 -2.17 6.12
C ILE A 96 -12.51 -1.23 5.46
N GLU A 97 -12.57 0.06 5.78
CA GLU A 97 -11.63 1.06 5.29
C GLU A 97 -10.19 0.72 5.69
N ASP A 98 -9.98 0.37 6.94
CA ASP A 98 -8.66 0.02 7.47
C ASP A 98 -8.09 -1.23 6.78
N MET A 99 -8.87 -2.30 6.60
CA MET A 99 -8.41 -3.49 5.88
C MET A 99 -7.97 -3.16 4.46
N TRP A 100 -8.75 -2.35 3.74
CA TRP A 100 -8.41 -1.88 2.41
C TRP A 100 -7.10 -1.10 2.41
N ASN A 101 -7.01 -0.07 3.26
CA ASN A 101 -5.87 0.82 3.34
C ASN A 101 -4.57 0.07 3.73
N TYR A 102 -4.61 -0.77 4.75
CA TYR A 102 -3.42 -1.51 5.20
C TYR A 102 -3.02 -2.63 4.24
N GLY A 103 -3.96 -3.26 3.57
CA GLY A 103 -3.67 -4.18 2.49
C GLY A 103 -2.87 -3.53 1.36
N TYR A 104 -3.34 -2.37 0.88
CA TYR A 104 -2.63 -1.62 -0.16
C TYR A 104 -1.33 -0.97 0.32
N LYS A 105 -1.23 -0.54 1.58
CA LYS A 105 0.04 -0.10 2.18
C LYS A 105 1.09 -1.23 2.16
N ALA A 106 0.70 -2.45 2.49
CA ALA A 106 1.60 -3.61 2.44
C ALA A 106 2.07 -3.91 1.01
N ILE A 107 1.17 -3.83 0.02
CA ILE A 107 1.50 -4.00 -1.40
C ILE A 107 2.46 -2.91 -1.87
N SER A 108 2.19 -1.65 -1.54
CA SER A 108 3.01 -0.50 -1.91
C SER A 108 4.41 -0.60 -1.31
N GLN A 109 4.50 -0.86 0.00
CA GLN A 109 5.77 -1.03 0.71
C GLN A 109 6.60 -2.18 0.14
N SER A 110 5.95 -3.32 -0.14
CA SER A 110 6.63 -4.47 -0.76
C SER A 110 7.11 -4.14 -2.17
N THR A 111 6.31 -3.45 -2.96
CA THR A 111 6.66 -3.06 -4.34
C THR A 111 7.85 -2.11 -4.36
N GLU A 112 7.89 -1.12 -3.47
CA GLU A 112 9.01 -0.18 -3.35
C GLU A 112 10.32 -0.89 -2.99
N ALA A 113 10.28 -1.79 -2.02
CA ALA A 113 11.44 -2.55 -1.60
C ALA A 113 11.93 -3.51 -2.71
N ILE A 114 11.04 -4.15 -3.48
CA ILE A 114 11.37 -4.98 -4.64
C ILE A 114 12.05 -4.15 -5.73
N ASN A 115 11.47 -2.99 -6.10
CA ASN A 115 12.02 -2.11 -7.12
C ASN A 115 13.42 -1.62 -6.74
N SER A 116 13.62 -1.28 -5.47
CA SER A 116 14.92 -0.87 -4.96
C SER A 116 15.94 -2.01 -4.99
N ALA A 117 15.58 -3.23 -4.57
CA ALA A 117 16.44 -4.39 -4.64
C ALA A 117 16.88 -4.68 -6.08
N ASN A 118 15.94 -4.72 -7.02
CA ASN A 118 16.20 -4.92 -8.45
C ASN A 118 17.16 -3.84 -9.01
N SER A 119 16.93 -2.58 -8.65
CA SER A 119 17.79 -1.46 -9.08
C SER A 119 19.21 -1.59 -8.55
N LEU A 120 19.37 -1.96 -7.28
CA LEU A 120 20.67 -2.16 -6.64
C LEU A 120 21.44 -3.35 -7.25
N ILE A 121 20.76 -4.44 -7.56
CA ILE A 121 21.32 -5.60 -8.24
C ILE A 121 21.77 -5.21 -9.65
N ALA A 122 20.92 -4.53 -10.42
CA ALA A 122 21.19 -4.14 -11.80
C ALA A 122 22.34 -3.13 -11.93
N SER A 123 22.45 -2.21 -10.98
CA SER A 123 23.53 -1.19 -10.94
C SER A 123 24.88 -1.74 -10.43
N GLY A 124 24.92 -2.95 -9.86
CA GLY A 124 26.11 -3.51 -9.23
C GLY A 124 26.42 -2.87 -7.85
N ALA A 125 25.47 -2.17 -7.27
CA ALA A 125 25.62 -1.59 -5.92
C ALA A 125 25.56 -2.65 -4.80
N ILE A 126 25.05 -3.85 -5.12
CA ILE A 126 25.11 -5.03 -4.27
C ILE A 126 26.22 -5.95 -4.78
N SER A 127 27.12 -6.37 -3.88
CA SER A 127 28.20 -7.29 -4.21
C SER A 127 27.71 -8.68 -4.60
N GLU A 128 28.52 -9.47 -5.31
CA GLU A 128 28.15 -10.86 -5.69
C GLU A 128 27.84 -11.73 -4.45
N GLU A 129 28.51 -11.46 -3.32
CA GLU A 129 28.30 -12.16 -2.07
C GLU A 129 26.96 -11.81 -1.40
N GLU A 130 26.46 -10.61 -1.63
CA GLU A 130 25.18 -10.12 -1.07
C GLU A 130 23.95 -10.48 -1.92
N LYS A 131 24.14 -10.77 -3.22
CA LYS A 131 23.03 -11.08 -4.14
C LYS A 131 22.11 -12.20 -3.65
N PRO A 132 22.60 -13.33 -3.10
CA PRO A 132 21.70 -14.37 -2.57
C PRO A 132 20.76 -13.85 -1.48
N THR A 133 21.26 -12.96 -0.62
CA THR A 133 20.46 -12.34 0.43
C THR A 133 19.43 -11.37 -0.16
N ALA A 134 19.81 -10.58 -1.19
CA ALA A 134 18.89 -9.69 -1.88
C ALA A 134 17.73 -10.48 -2.53
N TYR A 135 18.03 -11.57 -3.23
CA TYR A 135 17.00 -12.44 -3.81
C TYR A 135 16.10 -13.11 -2.75
N LEU A 136 16.68 -13.46 -1.59
CA LEU A 136 15.87 -13.96 -0.47
C LEU A 136 14.88 -12.90 0.02
N TYR A 137 15.31 -11.65 0.16
CA TYR A 137 14.42 -10.53 0.56
C TYR A 137 13.35 -10.28 -0.49
N GLU A 138 13.68 -10.29 -1.77
CA GLU A 138 12.71 -10.18 -2.86
C GLU A 138 11.65 -11.29 -2.79
N GLY A 139 12.07 -12.54 -2.60
CA GLY A 139 11.15 -13.68 -2.49
C GLY A 139 10.15 -13.50 -1.35
N GLN A 140 10.61 -13.00 -0.20
CA GLN A 140 9.74 -12.67 0.93
C GLN A 140 8.77 -11.53 0.60
N LEU A 141 9.26 -10.44 -0.03
CA LEU A 141 8.45 -9.30 -0.43
C LEU A 141 7.37 -9.69 -1.46
N TYR A 142 7.71 -10.50 -2.45
CA TYR A 142 6.71 -11.05 -3.39
C TYR A 142 5.66 -11.91 -2.69
N THR A 143 6.07 -12.69 -1.71
CA THR A 143 5.14 -13.52 -0.91
C THR A 143 4.17 -12.65 -0.12
N MET A 144 4.67 -11.59 0.53
CA MET A 144 3.81 -10.64 1.26
C MET A 144 2.85 -9.90 0.35
N LYS A 145 3.34 -9.44 -0.81
CA LYS A 145 2.50 -8.80 -1.83
C LYS A 145 1.39 -9.74 -2.32
N ALA A 146 1.73 -10.99 -2.59
CA ALA A 146 0.76 -12.01 -3.01
C ALA A 146 -0.27 -12.29 -1.93
N LEU A 147 0.15 -12.40 -0.67
CA LEU A 147 -0.73 -12.63 0.47
C LEU A 147 -1.70 -11.46 0.69
N ALA A 148 -1.20 -10.22 0.63
CA ALA A 148 -2.05 -9.03 0.74
C ALA A 148 -3.11 -8.98 -0.38
N ASN A 149 -2.70 -9.22 -1.63
CA ASN A 149 -3.63 -9.30 -2.77
C ASN A 149 -4.68 -10.42 -2.57
N TRP A 150 -4.26 -11.59 -2.07
CA TRP A 150 -5.17 -12.70 -1.83
C TRP A 150 -6.25 -12.35 -0.81
N TYR A 151 -5.89 -11.70 0.30
CA TYR A 151 -6.88 -11.24 1.28
C TYR A 151 -7.79 -10.17 0.70
N LEU A 152 -7.24 -9.17 0.02
CA LEU A 152 -8.04 -8.10 -0.59
C LEU A 152 -9.04 -8.64 -1.61
N VAL A 153 -8.65 -9.56 -2.48
CA VAL A 153 -9.59 -10.13 -3.46
C VAL A 153 -10.69 -10.94 -2.81
N ASN A 154 -10.39 -11.66 -1.72
CA ASN A 154 -11.40 -12.45 -1.00
C ASN A 154 -12.42 -11.60 -0.26
N TYR A 155 -12.03 -10.42 0.23
CA TYR A 155 -12.93 -9.52 0.96
C TYR A 155 -13.63 -8.50 0.06
N PHE A 156 -13.00 -8.04 -1.01
CA PHE A 156 -13.46 -6.90 -1.78
C PHE A 156 -13.83 -7.21 -3.23
N ALA A 157 -13.69 -8.44 -3.69
CA ALA A 157 -14.10 -8.85 -5.02
C ALA A 157 -15.17 -9.94 -4.96
N LEU A 158 -15.97 -10.02 -6.04
CA LEU A 158 -16.90 -11.14 -6.19
C LEU A 158 -16.13 -12.44 -6.44
N PRO A 159 -16.57 -13.58 -5.89
CA PRO A 159 -16.01 -14.88 -6.23
C PRO A 159 -16.06 -15.09 -7.74
N TYR A 160 -14.95 -15.60 -8.32
CA TYR A 160 -14.89 -15.83 -9.76
C TYR A 160 -15.97 -16.82 -10.22
N SER A 161 -16.67 -16.42 -11.26
CA SER A 161 -17.56 -17.30 -12.02
C SER A 161 -17.56 -16.86 -13.50
N ALA A 162 -18.02 -17.74 -14.39
CA ALA A 162 -18.12 -17.37 -15.79
C ALA A 162 -19.07 -16.19 -16.05
N ALA A 163 -20.08 -16.00 -15.18
CA ALA A 163 -21.06 -14.93 -15.28
C ALA A 163 -20.46 -13.55 -14.86
N ASN A 164 -19.45 -13.53 -13.99
CA ASN A 164 -18.84 -12.31 -13.49
C ASN A 164 -17.36 -12.15 -13.88
N ALA A 165 -16.88 -12.90 -14.86
CA ALA A 165 -15.48 -12.89 -15.29
C ALA A 165 -14.98 -11.50 -15.75
N SER A 166 -15.88 -10.62 -16.19
CA SER A 166 -15.58 -9.24 -16.59
C SER A 166 -15.80 -8.21 -15.48
N THR A 167 -16.26 -8.63 -14.30
CA THR A 167 -16.47 -7.73 -13.17
C THR A 167 -15.13 -7.30 -12.59
N PRO A 168 -14.90 -6.00 -12.32
CA PRO A 168 -13.68 -5.55 -11.67
C PRO A 168 -13.46 -6.28 -10.34
N GLY A 169 -12.20 -6.70 -10.13
CA GLY A 169 -11.77 -7.25 -8.86
C GLY A 169 -11.15 -6.16 -7.97
N ILE A 170 -9.93 -6.41 -7.50
CA ILE A 170 -9.11 -5.42 -6.81
C ILE A 170 -8.14 -4.76 -7.80
N ILE A 171 -7.58 -3.60 -7.41
CA ILE A 171 -6.53 -2.93 -8.17
C ILE A 171 -5.21 -3.68 -7.94
N VAL A 172 -4.54 -4.10 -9.02
CA VAL A 172 -3.27 -4.85 -9.00
C VAL A 172 -2.12 -4.00 -9.54
#